data_ba454ae33cba056c204998f8003ddc11
#
_entry.id   ba454ae33cba056c204998f8003ddc11
#
_cell.length_a   1.000
_cell.length_b   1.000
_cell.length_c   1.000
_cell.angle_alpha   90.00
_cell.angle_beta   90.00
_cell.angle_gamma   90.00
#
_symmetry.space_group_name_H-M   'P 1'
#
loop_
_entity.id
_entity.type
_entity.pdbx_description
1 polymer ?
#
loop_
_entity_poly.entity_id
_entity_poly.type
_entity_poly.pdbx_seq_one_letter_code
_entity_poly.pdbx_strand_id
1 'polypeptide(L)'
;TTAGLLALLLGILTLTGAVELWMVYLLAAGFGCVSALDNPSRQTFVMEMVGPRDLANAVTLNSVVVNAARAIGPALGGVLIASVGIGECFVVNAFTYIPVVATMLLIRGDELHPAVITKRGPGQLREGFVYAWRTPVLRTTLLMLLLIGTFTYEFSTTLPLLAEFTFDRGATGL
;
A
#
# COMPACT_ATOMS: atom_id res chain seq x y z
N THR A 1 9.03 -0.73 -6.65
CA THR A 1 9.39 -0.84 -8.10
C THR A 1 8.43 -1.75 -8.86
N THR A 2 8.15 -2.96 -8.42
CA THR A 2 7.17 -3.86 -9.04
C THR A 2 5.77 -3.26 -9.05
N ALA A 3 5.35 -2.57 -7.99
CA ALA A 3 4.08 -1.86 -7.95
C ALA A 3 3.96 -0.78 -9.05
N GLY A 4 5.03 -0.02 -9.29
CA GLY A 4 5.09 0.96 -10.39
C GLY A 4 4.97 0.31 -11.77
N LEU A 5 5.60 -0.85 -11.98
CA LEU A 5 5.47 -1.60 -13.24
C LEU A 5 4.05 -2.13 -13.46
N LEU A 6 3.39 -2.61 -12.40
CA LEU A 6 1.99 -3.05 -12.47
C LEU A 6 1.05 -1.87 -12.79
N ALA A 7 1.28 -0.70 -12.16
CA ALA A 7 0.53 0.50 -12.46
C ALA A 7 0.74 0.97 -13.91
N LEU A 8 1.99 0.94 -14.41
CA LEU A 8 2.29 1.28 -15.80
C LEU A 8 1.62 0.33 -16.78
N LEU A 9 1.67 -0.97 -16.51
CA LEU A 9 1.03 -1.98 -17.35
C LEU A 9 -0.48 -1.76 -17.42
N LEU A 10 -1.12 -1.50 -16.28
CA LEU A 10 -2.55 -1.21 -16.23
C LEU A 10 -2.87 0.09 -16.99
N GLY A 11 -2.03 1.13 -16.85
CA GLY A 11 -2.17 2.38 -17.60
C GLY A 11 -2.11 2.18 -19.12
N ILE A 12 -1.11 1.43 -19.59
CA ILE A 12 -0.96 1.13 -21.03
C ILE A 12 -2.16 0.31 -21.54
N LEU A 13 -2.59 -0.72 -20.81
CA LEU A 13 -3.75 -1.53 -21.20
C LEU A 13 -5.03 -0.68 -21.28
N THR A 14 -5.21 0.25 -20.37
CA THR A 14 -6.36 1.17 -20.36
C THR A 14 -6.31 2.14 -21.53
N LEU A 15 -5.14 2.74 -21.81
CA LEU A 15 -4.97 3.68 -22.93
C LEU A 15 -5.13 3.03 -24.31
N THR A 16 -4.69 1.78 -24.43
CA THR A 16 -4.85 1.02 -25.69
C THR A 16 -6.25 0.44 -25.88
N GLY A 17 -7.12 0.54 -24.88
CA GLY A 17 -8.46 -0.06 -24.92
C GLY A 17 -8.45 -1.59 -24.88
N ALA A 18 -7.30 -2.21 -24.59
CA ALA A 18 -7.13 -3.67 -24.53
C ALA A 18 -7.39 -4.24 -23.13
N VAL A 19 -7.78 -3.40 -22.17
CA VAL A 19 -8.03 -3.83 -20.80
C VAL A 19 -9.29 -4.70 -20.71
N GLU A 20 -9.13 -5.90 -20.13
CA GLU A 20 -10.23 -6.80 -19.81
C GLU A 20 -10.33 -6.99 -18.27
N LEU A 21 -11.53 -7.28 -17.79
CA LEU A 21 -11.81 -7.38 -16.36
C LEU A 21 -10.89 -8.38 -15.62
N TRP A 22 -10.62 -9.52 -16.23
CA TRP A 22 -9.71 -10.52 -15.65
C TRP A 22 -8.27 -10.01 -15.49
N MET A 23 -7.80 -9.15 -16.42
CA MET A 23 -6.48 -8.52 -16.33
C MET A 23 -6.41 -7.58 -15.12
N VAL A 24 -7.47 -6.81 -14.89
CA VAL A 24 -7.58 -5.93 -13.71
C VAL A 24 -7.49 -6.74 -12.42
N TYR A 25 -8.24 -7.86 -12.32
CA TYR A 25 -8.16 -8.73 -11.14
C TYR A 25 -6.77 -9.33 -10.94
N LEU A 26 -6.12 -9.77 -12.01
CA LEU A 26 -4.78 -10.34 -11.93
C LEU A 26 -3.74 -9.29 -11.50
N LEU A 27 -3.80 -8.09 -12.04
CA LEU A 27 -2.92 -6.98 -11.68
C LEU A 27 -3.20 -6.50 -10.24
N ALA A 28 -4.46 -6.44 -9.81
CA ALA A 28 -4.83 -6.12 -8.44
C ALA A 28 -4.32 -7.17 -7.44
N ALA A 29 -4.45 -8.45 -7.76
CA ALA A 29 -3.89 -9.53 -6.94
C ALA A 29 -2.36 -9.44 -6.86
N GLY A 30 -1.68 -9.19 -7.99
CA GLY A 30 -0.25 -8.94 -8.04
C GLY A 30 0.17 -7.76 -7.18
N PHE A 31 -0.56 -6.64 -7.26
CA PHE A 31 -0.32 -5.47 -6.42
C PHE A 31 -0.53 -5.77 -4.94
N GLY A 32 -1.55 -6.55 -4.58
CA GLY A 32 -1.80 -7.01 -3.21
C GLY A 32 -0.64 -7.84 -2.66
N CYS A 33 -0.11 -8.80 -3.44
CA CYS A 33 1.05 -9.60 -3.07
C CYS A 33 2.30 -8.72 -2.86
N VAL A 34 2.55 -7.78 -3.77
CA VAL A 34 3.68 -6.83 -3.64
C VAL A 34 3.53 -5.99 -2.38
N SER A 35 2.33 -5.45 -2.12
CA SER A 35 2.06 -4.62 -0.94
C SER A 35 2.21 -5.38 0.37
N ALA A 36 1.84 -6.66 0.40
CA ALA A 36 2.00 -7.52 1.57
C ALA A 36 3.48 -7.72 1.96
N LEU A 37 4.39 -7.69 0.99
CA LEU A 37 5.83 -7.77 1.23
C LEU A 37 6.46 -6.39 1.46
N ASP A 38 5.97 -5.35 0.77
CA ASP A 38 6.52 -4.00 0.84
C ASP A 38 6.27 -3.34 2.21
N ASN A 39 5.08 -3.51 2.78
CA ASN A 39 4.72 -2.90 4.06
C ASN A 39 5.66 -3.27 5.22
N PRO A 40 5.93 -4.55 5.52
CA PRO A 40 6.86 -4.91 6.58
C PRO A 40 8.29 -4.48 6.28
N SER A 41 8.72 -4.58 5.01
CA SER A 41 10.06 -4.14 4.59
C SER A 41 10.27 -2.65 4.80
N ARG A 42 9.26 -1.83 4.48
CA ARG A 42 9.30 -0.38 4.69
C ARG A 42 9.41 -0.02 6.17
N GLN A 43 8.66 -0.70 7.06
CA GLN A 43 8.74 -0.46 8.50
C GLN A 43 10.12 -0.81 9.07
N THR A 44 10.69 -1.94 8.66
CA THR A 44 12.05 -2.33 9.07
C THR A 44 13.08 -1.32 8.57
N PHE A 45 12.93 -0.85 7.33
CA PHE A 45 13.84 0.13 6.74
C PHE A 45 13.82 1.48 7.46
N VAL A 46 12.66 1.94 7.92
CA VAL A 46 12.57 3.15 8.76
C VAL A 46 13.37 2.97 10.05
N MET A 47 13.32 1.79 10.68
CA MET A 47 14.12 1.50 11.87
C MET A 47 15.63 1.54 11.60
N GLU A 48 16.06 0.99 10.46
CA GLU A 48 17.46 0.99 10.04
C GLU A 48 17.98 2.40 9.70
N MET A 49 17.13 3.27 9.16
CA MET A 49 17.50 4.66 8.83
C MET A 49 17.74 5.54 10.06
N VAL A 50 16.88 5.45 11.07
CA VAL A 50 16.91 6.41 12.20
C VAL A 50 17.52 5.82 13.47
N GLY A 51 17.66 4.50 13.54
CA GLY A 51 18.12 3.80 14.73
C GLY A 51 17.10 3.83 15.89
N PRO A 52 17.39 3.14 17.00
CA PRO A 52 16.42 2.96 18.09
C PRO A 52 16.10 4.24 18.86
N ARG A 53 16.99 5.25 18.84
CA ARG A 53 16.84 6.50 19.60
C ARG A 53 15.73 7.38 19.06
N ASP A 54 15.61 7.48 17.74
CA ASP A 54 14.66 8.37 17.05
C ASP A 54 13.47 7.63 16.43
N LEU A 55 13.38 6.32 16.69
CA LEU A 55 12.36 5.44 16.13
C LEU A 55 10.94 5.93 16.41
N ALA A 56 10.63 6.37 17.64
CA ALA A 56 9.30 6.85 18.01
C ALA A 56 8.90 8.08 17.20
N ASN A 57 9.82 9.02 17.00
CA ASN A 57 9.58 10.22 16.18
C ASN A 57 9.41 9.87 14.71
N ALA A 58 10.23 8.97 14.18
CA ALA A 58 10.16 8.54 12.79
C ALA A 58 8.84 7.81 12.48
N VAL A 59 8.40 6.92 13.38
CA VAL A 59 7.11 6.21 13.25
C VAL A 59 5.94 7.20 13.30
N THR A 60 5.99 8.18 14.21
CA THR A 60 4.96 9.22 14.31
C THR A 60 4.91 10.06 13.04
N LEU A 61 6.06 10.53 12.55
CA LEU A 61 6.13 11.33 11.33
C LEU A 61 5.64 10.53 10.10
N ASN A 62 6.07 9.28 9.98
CA ASN A 62 5.60 8.40 8.91
C ASN A 62 4.08 8.21 8.97
N SER A 63 3.51 8.06 10.17
CA SER A 63 2.05 7.95 10.37
C SER A 63 1.32 9.22 9.95
N VAL A 64 1.85 10.40 10.28
CA VAL A 64 1.30 11.69 9.84
C VAL A 64 1.30 11.80 8.33
N VAL A 65 2.43 11.48 7.67
CA VAL A 65 2.55 11.53 6.21
C VAL A 65 1.56 10.57 5.54
N VAL A 66 1.47 9.31 6.03
CA VAL A 66 0.55 8.31 5.47
C VAL A 66 -0.91 8.74 5.63
N ASN A 67 -1.29 9.28 6.80
CA ASN A 67 -2.66 9.72 7.02
C ASN A 67 -3.01 10.98 6.21
N ALA A 68 -2.07 11.93 6.09
CA ALA A 68 -2.24 13.09 5.21
C ALA A 68 -2.40 12.65 3.74
N ALA A 69 -1.58 11.72 3.27
CA ALA A 69 -1.70 11.17 1.92
C ALA A 69 -3.04 10.45 1.68
N ARG A 70 -3.55 9.72 2.69
CA ARG A 70 -4.89 9.09 2.61
C ARG A 70 -6.03 10.09 2.57
N ALA A 71 -5.90 11.22 3.27
CA ALA A 71 -6.92 12.26 3.28
C ALA A 71 -6.94 13.07 1.97
N ILE A 72 -5.76 13.41 1.44
CA ILE A 72 -5.61 14.28 0.27
C ILE A 72 -5.61 13.46 -1.04
N GLY A 73 -5.12 12.23 -1.01
CA GLY A 73 -4.93 11.37 -2.18
C GLY A 73 -6.19 11.19 -3.04
N PRO A 74 -7.34 10.80 -2.48
CA PRO A 74 -8.56 10.65 -3.26
C PRO A 74 -9.00 11.92 -3.98
N ALA A 75 -8.90 13.08 -3.32
CA ALA A 75 -9.26 14.37 -3.92
C ALA A 75 -8.32 14.71 -5.11
N LEU A 76 -7.01 14.54 -4.93
CA LEU A 76 -6.05 14.72 -6.02
C LEU A 76 -6.25 13.71 -7.16
N GLY A 77 -6.53 12.46 -6.81
CA GLY A 77 -6.84 11.40 -7.78
C GLY A 77 -8.09 11.73 -8.59
N GLY A 78 -9.15 12.18 -7.94
CA GLY A 78 -10.40 12.59 -8.61
C GLY A 78 -10.18 13.74 -9.59
N VAL A 79 -9.47 14.80 -9.16
CA VAL A 79 -9.11 15.92 -10.04
C VAL A 79 -8.26 15.46 -11.22
N LEU A 80 -7.28 14.59 -10.97
CA LEU A 80 -6.40 14.08 -12.03
C LEU A 80 -7.20 13.24 -13.05
N ILE A 81 -8.04 12.32 -12.58
CA ILE A 81 -8.90 11.50 -13.45
C ILE A 81 -9.84 12.39 -14.28
N ALA A 82 -10.43 13.40 -13.67
CA ALA A 82 -11.32 14.33 -14.38
C ALA A 82 -10.60 15.20 -15.42
N SER A 83 -9.33 15.49 -15.22
CA SER A 83 -8.55 16.37 -16.10
C SER A 83 -7.86 15.64 -17.27
N VAL A 84 -7.29 14.46 -17.01
CA VAL A 84 -6.46 13.76 -18.00
C VAL A 84 -6.98 12.35 -18.36
N GLY A 85 -7.87 11.80 -17.56
CA GLY A 85 -8.40 10.46 -17.78
C GLY A 85 -7.79 9.38 -16.86
N ILE A 86 -8.43 8.20 -16.85
CA ILE A 86 -8.05 7.09 -15.97
C ILE A 86 -6.71 6.47 -16.40
N GLY A 87 -6.50 6.26 -17.70
CA GLY A 87 -5.29 5.63 -18.22
C GLY A 87 -4.04 6.46 -17.92
N GLU A 88 -4.12 7.75 -18.18
CA GLU A 88 -3.06 8.73 -17.92
C GLU A 88 -2.77 8.82 -16.41
N CYS A 89 -3.80 8.73 -15.56
CA CYS A 89 -3.62 8.73 -14.13
C CYS A 89 -2.73 7.56 -13.65
N PHE A 90 -2.93 6.34 -14.19
CA PHE A 90 -2.06 5.21 -13.91
C PHE A 90 -0.63 5.40 -14.40
N VAL A 91 -0.46 6.02 -15.58
CA VAL A 91 0.87 6.35 -16.11
C VAL A 91 1.57 7.37 -15.21
N VAL A 92 0.89 8.46 -14.83
CA VAL A 92 1.43 9.45 -13.89
C VAL A 92 1.81 8.77 -12.56
N ASN A 93 0.95 7.91 -12.01
CA ASN A 93 1.26 7.16 -10.80
C ASN A 93 2.51 6.28 -10.97
N ALA A 94 2.70 5.63 -12.11
CA ALA A 94 3.92 4.86 -12.37
C ALA A 94 5.18 5.73 -12.36
N PHE A 95 5.13 6.94 -12.91
CA PHE A 95 6.25 7.88 -12.89
C PHE A 95 6.60 8.38 -11.49
N THR A 96 5.64 8.43 -10.56
CA THR A 96 5.92 8.79 -9.15
C THR A 96 6.82 7.80 -8.42
N TYR A 97 7.01 6.59 -8.95
CA TYR A 97 7.97 5.63 -8.40
C TYR A 97 9.43 5.93 -8.77
N ILE A 98 9.67 6.74 -9.82
CA ILE A 98 11.04 7.09 -10.25
C ILE A 98 11.82 7.82 -9.13
N PRO A 99 11.30 8.92 -8.53
CA PRO A 99 11.99 9.56 -7.42
C PRO A 99 12.16 8.64 -6.20
N VAL A 100 11.24 7.71 -5.96
CA VAL A 100 11.38 6.73 -4.87
C VAL A 100 12.57 5.80 -5.13
N VAL A 101 12.73 5.31 -6.36
CA VAL A 101 13.88 4.49 -6.74
C VAL A 101 15.16 5.30 -6.68
N ALA A 102 15.15 6.53 -7.21
CA ALA A 102 16.32 7.41 -7.18
C ALA A 102 16.78 7.69 -5.75
N THR A 103 15.87 8.00 -4.83
CA THR A 103 16.21 8.20 -3.42
C THR A 103 16.78 6.95 -2.78
N MET A 104 16.22 5.77 -3.09
CA MET A 104 16.77 4.50 -2.57
C MET A 104 18.19 4.20 -3.07
N LEU A 105 18.49 4.56 -4.32
CA LEU A 105 19.85 4.41 -4.87
C LEU A 105 20.86 5.41 -4.30
N LEU A 106 20.37 6.54 -3.80
CA LEU A 106 21.21 7.59 -3.17
C LEU A 106 21.47 7.36 -1.68
N ILE A 107 20.76 6.42 -1.05
CA ILE A 107 20.96 6.09 0.36
C ILE A 107 22.34 5.45 0.54
N ARG A 108 23.09 5.97 1.49
CA ARG A 108 24.39 5.44 1.87
C ARG A 108 24.21 4.30 2.85
N GLY A 109 24.57 3.09 2.41
CA GLY A 109 24.42 1.88 3.21
C GLY A 109 25.28 1.85 4.48
N ASP A 110 26.34 2.62 4.52
CA ASP A 110 27.26 2.79 5.65
C ASP A 110 26.67 3.64 6.80
N GLU A 111 25.66 4.47 6.51
CA GLU A 111 24.96 5.28 7.51
C GLU A 111 23.74 4.55 8.11
N LEU A 112 23.38 3.39 7.60
CA LEU A 112 22.26 2.60 8.10
C LEU A 112 22.63 1.87 9.40
N HIS A 113 21.68 1.81 10.34
CA HIS A 113 21.79 1.03 11.56
C HIS A 113 21.32 -0.41 11.29
N PRO A 114 22.24 -1.38 11.12
CA PRO A 114 21.82 -2.73 10.75
C PRO A 114 20.94 -3.34 11.84
N ALA A 115 19.73 -3.76 11.46
CA ALA A 115 18.89 -4.53 12.36
C ALA A 115 19.57 -5.87 12.68
N VAL A 116 19.45 -6.32 13.93
CA VAL A 116 19.94 -7.63 14.32
C VAL A 116 19.15 -8.69 13.56
N ILE A 117 19.78 -9.25 12.53
CA ILE A 117 19.17 -10.31 11.72
C ILE A 117 19.08 -11.57 12.58
N THR A 118 17.92 -11.84 13.13
CA THR A 118 17.64 -13.11 13.77
C THR A 118 17.66 -14.20 12.69
N LYS A 119 18.55 -15.20 12.83
CA LYS A 119 18.65 -16.32 11.88
C LYS A 119 17.28 -16.98 11.72
N ARG A 120 16.76 -16.93 10.50
CA ARG A 120 15.49 -17.59 10.17
C ARG A 120 15.71 -19.10 10.14
N GLY A 121 15.12 -19.84 11.08
CA GLY A 121 15.09 -21.30 11.06
C GLY A 121 13.96 -21.84 10.18
N PRO A 122 14.12 -23.01 9.58
CA PRO A 122 13.04 -23.67 8.86
C PRO A 122 11.88 -23.96 9.85
N GLY A 123 10.65 -23.57 9.48
CA GLY A 123 9.46 -23.80 10.31
C GLY A 123 8.98 -22.62 11.15
N GLN A 124 9.72 -21.52 11.27
CA GLN A 124 9.33 -20.34 12.08
C GLN A 124 7.93 -19.78 11.75
N LEU A 125 7.53 -19.77 10.48
CA LEU A 125 6.19 -19.31 10.09
C LEU A 125 5.10 -20.22 10.67
N ARG A 126 5.31 -21.53 10.63
CA ARG A 126 4.36 -22.50 11.20
C ARG A 126 4.30 -22.39 12.73
N GLU A 127 5.46 -22.25 13.37
CA GLU A 127 5.55 -22.07 14.82
C GLU A 127 4.87 -20.77 15.25
N GLY A 128 5.10 -19.67 14.54
CA GLY A 128 4.43 -18.39 14.78
C GLY A 128 2.91 -18.49 14.65
N PHE A 129 2.42 -19.17 13.60
CA PHE A 129 1.00 -19.39 13.39
C PHE A 129 0.38 -20.25 14.49
N VAL A 130 1.04 -21.36 14.86
CA VAL A 130 0.60 -22.25 15.94
C VAL A 130 0.61 -21.52 17.28
N TYR A 131 1.62 -20.72 17.55
CA TYR A 131 1.70 -19.89 18.77
C TYR A 131 0.55 -18.89 18.83
N ALA A 132 0.32 -18.13 17.74
CA ALA A 132 -0.78 -17.18 17.68
C ALA A 132 -2.15 -17.84 17.89
N TRP A 133 -2.35 -19.04 17.33
CA TRP A 133 -3.61 -19.78 17.48
C TRP A 133 -3.82 -20.37 18.87
N ARG A 134 -2.73 -20.79 19.52
CA ARG A 134 -2.76 -21.35 20.88
C ARG A 134 -2.87 -20.29 21.97
N THR A 135 -2.50 -19.05 21.68
CA THR A 135 -2.60 -17.95 22.64
C THR A 135 -3.95 -17.25 22.49
N PRO A 136 -4.89 -17.40 23.46
CA PRO A 136 -6.26 -16.90 23.28
C PRO A 136 -6.35 -15.41 22.99
N VAL A 137 -5.53 -14.60 23.66
CA VAL A 137 -5.48 -13.15 23.45
C VAL A 137 -5.07 -12.81 22.01
N LEU A 138 -3.99 -13.43 21.51
CA LEU A 138 -3.53 -13.19 20.15
C LEU A 138 -4.55 -13.65 19.10
N ARG A 139 -5.13 -14.84 19.30
CA ARG A 139 -6.18 -15.36 18.41
C ARG A 139 -7.37 -14.43 18.35
N THR A 140 -7.89 -13.99 19.50
CA THR A 140 -9.05 -13.09 19.55
C THR A 140 -8.74 -11.77 18.89
N THR A 141 -7.58 -11.17 19.18
CA THR A 141 -7.13 -9.92 18.54
C THR A 141 -6.99 -10.06 17.02
N LEU A 142 -6.37 -11.14 16.54
CA LEU A 142 -6.21 -11.39 15.11
C LEU A 142 -7.56 -11.60 14.41
N LEU A 143 -8.49 -12.34 15.03
CA LEU A 143 -9.84 -12.51 14.50
C LEU A 143 -10.63 -11.20 14.48
N MET A 144 -10.54 -10.38 15.53
CA MET A 144 -11.14 -9.05 15.55
C MET A 144 -10.55 -8.14 14.46
N LEU A 145 -9.23 -8.14 14.30
CA LEU A 145 -8.56 -7.38 13.24
C LEU A 145 -8.96 -7.86 11.84
N LEU A 146 -9.12 -9.16 11.66
CA LEU A 146 -9.60 -9.74 10.40
C LEU A 146 -11.02 -9.26 10.10
N LEU A 147 -11.93 -9.34 11.06
CA LEU A 147 -13.32 -8.92 10.91
C LEU A 147 -13.41 -7.40 10.65
N ILE A 148 -12.76 -6.59 11.48
CA ILE A 148 -12.72 -5.14 11.31
C ILE A 148 -12.07 -4.78 9.97
N GLY A 149 -10.94 -5.39 9.62
CA GLY A 149 -10.26 -5.15 8.36
C GLY A 149 -11.12 -5.48 7.15
N THR A 150 -11.87 -6.59 7.21
CA THR A 150 -12.74 -7.01 6.10
C THR A 150 -13.98 -6.12 5.95
N PHE A 151 -14.62 -5.72 7.06
CA PHE A 151 -15.91 -5.01 7.01
C PHE A 151 -15.80 -3.49 7.12
N THR A 152 -14.75 -2.97 7.76
CA THR A 152 -14.61 -1.52 8.01
C THR A 152 -13.83 -0.81 6.91
N TYR A 153 -12.90 -1.48 6.25
CA TYR A 153 -12.12 -0.89 5.14
C TYR A 153 -12.89 -0.76 3.83
N GLU A 154 -14.10 -1.33 3.75
CA GLU A 154 -15.00 -1.20 2.60
C GLU A 154 -15.52 0.23 2.35
N PHE A 155 -15.41 1.14 3.32
CA PHE A 155 -15.85 2.53 3.17
C PHE A 155 -15.19 3.24 1.99
N SER A 156 -13.91 3.01 1.75
CA SER A 156 -13.17 3.63 0.66
C SER A 156 -13.66 3.17 -0.74
N THR A 157 -14.28 2.00 -0.81
CA THR A 157 -14.86 1.45 -2.03
C THR A 157 -16.35 1.77 -2.13
N THR A 158 -17.05 1.71 -1.01
CA THR A 158 -18.52 1.87 -0.97
C THR A 158 -18.96 3.34 -1.11
N LEU A 159 -18.21 4.29 -0.54
CA LEU A 159 -18.54 5.71 -0.63
C LEU A 159 -18.56 6.25 -2.07
N PRO A 160 -17.56 6.00 -2.94
CA PRO A 160 -17.63 6.40 -4.33
C PRO A 160 -18.82 5.81 -5.08
N LEU A 161 -19.10 4.51 -4.86
CA LEU A 161 -20.25 3.83 -5.46
C LEU A 161 -21.58 4.44 -4.98
N LEU A 162 -21.69 4.73 -3.70
CA LEU A 162 -22.88 5.39 -3.14
C LEU A 162 -23.06 6.80 -3.73
N ALA A 163 -21.98 7.56 -3.89
CA ALA A 163 -22.02 8.90 -4.48
C ALA A 163 -22.48 8.84 -5.95
N GLU A 164 -21.99 7.87 -6.71
CA GLU A 164 -22.35 7.70 -8.12
C GLU A 164 -23.79 7.22 -8.30
N PHE A 165 -24.21 6.16 -7.59
CA PHE A 165 -25.52 5.52 -7.80
C PHE A 165 -26.67 6.19 -7.03
N THR A 166 -26.40 6.90 -5.92
CA THR A 166 -27.45 7.47 -5.09
C THR A 166 -27.62 8.98 -5.31
N PHE A 167 -26.53 9.69 -5.57
CA PHE A 167 -26.56 11.14 -5.72
C PHE A 167 -26.35 11.64 -7.15
N ASP A 168 -26.19 10.70 -8.10
CA ASP A 168 -25.97 11.00 -9.54
C ASP A 168 -24.83 12.03 -9.76
N ARG A 169 -23.84 12.03 -8.83
CA ARG A 169 -22.66 12.89 -8.85
C ARG A 169 -21.46 11.99 -9.14
N GLY A 170 -20.93 12.11 -10.35
CA GLY A 170 -19.71 11.40 -10.73
C GLY A 170 -18.50 11.72 -9.81
N ALA A 171 -17.29 11.35 -10.22
CA ALA A 171 -16.05 11.43 -9.44
C ALA A 171 -15.75 12.77 -8.72
N THR A 172 -16.49 13.84 -9.04
CA THR A 172 -16.38 15.16 -8.41
C THR A 172 -17.32 15.36 -7.20
N GLY A 173 -18.12 14.36 -6.87
CA GLY A 173 -19.10 14.42 -5.77
C GLY A 173 -18.57 14.00 -4.40
N LEU A 174 -17.30 13.63 -4.32
CA LEU A 174 -16.53 13.29 -3.11
C LEU A 174 -15.66 14.49 -2.76
#